data_f18cf75b08668d698c7577597e585ba8
#
_entry.id   f18cf75b08668d698c7577597e585ba8
#
_cell.length_a   1.000
_cell.length_b   1.000
_cell.length_c   1.000
_cell.angle_alpha   90.00
_cell.angle_beta   90.00
_cell.angle_gamma   90.00
#
_symmetry.space_group_name_H-M   'P 1'
#
loop_
_entity.id
_entity.type
_entity.pdbx_description
1 polymer ?
#
loop_
_entity_poly.entity_id
_entity_poly.type
_entity_poly.pdbx_seq_one_letter_code
_entity_poly.pdbx_strand_id
1 'polypeptide(L)'
;RLSDQREHLYDAKLSALIPYFDTRWLMEGKSQCPSEVYYADRYFLVYGHLVRTSGRGGGGFLATTYWVDVTELCLARDEYQATRPVAAVLLIDNYEDLLKNLSENERSTIMAEIDSRLEHWVADTGGMLRRYQRERYLFLFEEQHLSRFIESKFDILDAIHQVVNPSGMNASLSIGVGKDGDSYKELLDFANLSIDMALSRGGDQAVIRNKFTFEFYGGRSKETEKRTKVKSRVMANALSSLVSDSSQVFIMGHRQADNDAVGAAAGVCALCR
;
A
#
# COMPACT_ATOMS: atom_id res chain seq x y z
N ARG A 1 13.79 -21.76 -27.73
CA ARG A 1 14.16 -23.19 -27.51
C ARG A 1 13.87 -23.49 -26.05
N LEU A 2 12.71 -24.11 -25.76
CA LEU A 2 12.25 -24.33 -24.37
C LEU A 2 12.93 -25.54 -23.69
N SER A 3 13.61 -26.41 -24.41
CA SER A 3 14.42 -27.46 -23.79
C SER A 3 15.48 -27.99 -24.75
N ASP A 4 16.62 -28.39 -24.23
CA ASP A 4 17.65 -29.14 -24.97
C ASP A 4 17.30 -30.63 -25.16
N GLN A 5 16.21 -31.12 -24.53
CA GLN A 5 15.74 -32.49 -24.55
C GLN A 5 14.55 -32.66 -25.51
N ARG A 6 14.75 -32.50 -26.82
CA ARG A 6 13.69 -32.62 -27.83
C ARG A 6 13.02 -34.01 -27.87
N GLU A 7 13.69 -35.06 -27.47
CA GLU A 7 13.20 -36.44 -27.61
C GLU A 7 12.12 -36.82 -26.57
N HIS A 8 12.06 -36.16 -25.43
CA HIS A 8 11.09 -36.46 -24.36
C HIS A 8 9.79 -35.65 -24.40
N LEU A 9 9.66 -34.71 -25.32
CA LEU A 9 8.48 -33.83 -25.42
C LEU A 9 7.37 -34.41 -26.31
N TYR A 10 7.71 -35.38 -27.16
CA TYR A 10 6.73 -35.99 -28.06
C TYR A 10 5.74 -36.84 -27.25
N ASP A 11 4.46 -36.64 -27.44
CA ASP A 11 3.36 -37.33 -26.73
C ASP A 11 3.32 -37.12 -25.19
N ALA A 12 4.13 -36.22 -24.65
CA ALA A 12 4.06 -35.89 -23.23
C ALA A 12 2.81 -35.08 -22.91
N LYS A 13 2.16 -35.39 -21.78
CA LYS A 13 1.07 -34.56 -21.29
C LYS A 13 1.58 -33.20 -20.88
N LEU A 14 0.96 -32.11 -21.36
CA LEU A 14 1.34 -30.73 -21.03
C LEU A 14 1.35 -30.48 -19.51
N SER A 15 0.39 -31.07 -18.78
CA SER A 15 0.34 -31.01 -17.32
C SER A 15 1.49 -31.70 -16.59
N ALA A 16 2.23 -32.61 -17.27
CA ALA A 16 3.44 -33.21 -16.71
C ALA A 16 4.68 -32.33 -16.92
N LEU A 17 4.67 -31.52 -17.99
CA LEU A 17 5.76 -30.60 -18.31
C LEU A 17 5.63 -29.28 -17.58
N ILE A 18 4.41 -28.76 -17.51
CA ILE A 18 4.08 -27.46 -16.90
C ILE A 18 2.81 -27.65 -16.05
N PRO A 19 2.94 -28.11 -14.80
CA PRO A 19 1.80 -28.50 -13.95
C PRO A 19 0.78 -27.37 -13.71
N TYR A 20 1.23 -26.10 -13.74
CA TYR A 20 0.41 -24.92 -13.44
C TYR A 20 -0.14 -24.24 -14.71
N PHE A 21 0.14 -24.77 -15.91
CA PHE A 21 -0.34 -24.18 -17.15
C PHE A 21 -1.78 -24.63 -17.44
N ASP A 22 -2.70 -23.70 -17.30
CA ASP A 22 -4.11 -23.95 -17.59
C ASP A 22 -4.41 -23.64 -19.07
N THR A 23 -5.02 -24.58 -19.77
CA THR A 23 -5.40 -24.45 -21.19
C THR A 23 -6.87 -24.09 -21.40
N ARG A 24 -7.67 -23.91 -20.34
CA ARG A 24 -9.12 -23.59 -20.42
C ARG A 24 -9.41 -22.32 -21.21
N TRP A 25 -8.52 -21.32 -21.11
CA TRP A 25 -8.64 -20.07 -21.86
C TRP A 25 -8.73 -20.27 -23.39
N LEU A 26 -8.04 -21.29 -23.93
CA LEU A 26 -8.16 -21.67 -25.34
C LEU A 26 -9.57 -22.21 -25.68
N MET A 27 -10.12 -23.01 -24.78
CA MET A 27 -11.49 -23.53 -24.93
C MET A 27 -12.56 -22.43 -24.82
N GLU A 28 -12.27 -21.38 -24.06
CA GLU A 28 -13.10 -20.16 -23.94
C GLU A 28 -12.98 -19.23 -25.16
N GLY A 29 -12.15 -19.58 -26.14
CA GLY A 29 -11.96 -18.77 -27.35
C GLY A 29 -11.03 -17.57 -27.17
N LYS A 30 -10.30 -17.49 -26.07
CA LYS A 30 -9.28 -16.45 -25.86
C LYS A 30 -8.04 -16.77 -26.69
N SER A 31 -7.44 -15.74 -27.26
CA SER A 31 -6.20 -15.85 -28.05
C SER A 31 -4.92 -15.69 -27.25
N GLN A 32 -5.02 -15.27 -25.96
CA GLN A 32 -3.91 -15.03 -25.06
C GLN A 32 -4.22 -15.62 -23.69
N CYS A 33 -3.20 -16.23 -23.06
CA CYS A 33 -3.25 -16.66 -21.67
C CYS A 33 -3.46 -15.47 -20.75
N PRO A 34 -4.40 -15.52 -19.79
CA PRO A 34 -4.70 -14.39 -18.89
C PRO A 34 -3.54 -13.94 -18.02
N SER A 35 -2.62 -14.83 -17.73
CA SER A 35 -1.45 -14.58 -16.87
C SER A 35 -0.15 -14.99 -17.55
N GLU A 36 0.93 -14.34 -17.15
CA GLU A 36 2.29 -14.75 -17.51
C GLU A 36 2.56 -16.15 -16.95
N VAL A 37 3.26 -16.97 -17.73
CA VAL A 37 3.60 -18.34 -17.36
C VAL A 37 5.07 -18.39 -16.97
N TYR A 38 5.35 -18.82 -15.75
CA TYR A 38 6.72 -19.05 -15.30
C TYR A 38 7.13 -20.50 -15.59
N TYR A 39 8.21 -20.66 -16.36
CA TYR A 39 8.76 -21.97 -16.70
C TYR A 39 10.26 -21.87 -16.98
N ALA A 40 11.04 -22.80 -16.44
CA ALA A 40 12.50 -22.90 -16.65
C ALA A 40 13.22 -21.55 -16.37
N ASP A 41 12.92 -20.94 -15.23
CA ASP A 41 13.47 -19.65 -14.75
C ASP A 41 13.21 -18.47 -15.69
N ARG A 42 12.11 -18.54 -16.48
CA ARG A 42 11.69 -17.49 -17.40
C ARG A 42 10.19 -17.23 -17.33
N TYR A 43 9.81 -16.02 -17.66
CA TYR A 43 8.43 -15.60 -17.82
C TYR A 43 8.03 -15.55 -19.29
N PHE A 44 6.86 -16.09 -19.59
CA PHE A 44 6.35 -16.15 -20.95
C PHE A 44 4.93 -15.57 -21.03
N LEU A 45 4.69 -14.77 -22.07
CA LEU A 45 3.33 -14.51 -22.58
C LEU A 45 3.01 -15.62 -23.56
N VAL A 46 1.86 -16.28 -23.36
CA VAL A 46 1.44 -17.39 -24.20
C VAL A 46 0.22 -17.01 -25.01
N TYR A 47 0.37 -17.07 -26.32
CA TYR A 47 -0.72 -16.91 -27.27
C TYR A 47 -1.08 -18.27 -27.86
N GLY A 48 -2.35 -18.46 -28.25
CA GLY A 48 -2.76 -19.73 -28.81
C GLY A 48 -4.03 -19.68 -29.64
N HIS A 49 -4.14 -20.65 -30.52
CA HIS A 49 -5.32 -20.88 -31.32
C HIS A 49 -5.73 -22.35 -31.25
N LEU A 50 -7.05 -22.56 -31.22
CA LEU A 50 -7.68 -23.88 -31.22
C LEU A 50 -8.30 -24.14 -32.57
N VAL A 51 -7.90 -25.24 -33.22
CA VAL A 51 -8.44 -25.67 -34.52
C VAL A 51 -9.19 -26.98 -34.34
N ARG A 52 -10.41 -27.08 -34.88
CA ARG A 52 -11.14 -28.35 -34.96
C ARG A 52 -10.50 -29.22 -36.03
N THR A 53 -10.16 -30.45 -35.67
CA THR A 53 -9.72 -31.45 -36.63
C THR A 53 -10.88 -32.36 -37.01
N SER A 54 -11.12 -32.53 -38.33
CA SER A 54 -12.09 -33.46 -38.85
C SER A 54 -11.35 -34.77 -39.21
N GLY A 55 -11.40 -35.77 -38.33
CA GLY A 55 -10.79 -37.08 -38.55
C GLY A 55 -11.84 -38.21 -38.67
N ARG A 56 -11.49 -39.34 -39.32
CA ARG A 56 -12.38 -40.52 -39.53
C ARG A 56 -12.79 -41.24 -38.22
N GLY A 57 -12.42 -40.74 -37.04
CA GLY A 57 -12.67 -41.39 -35.74
C GLY A 57 -13.24 -40.48 -34.66
N GLY A 58 -13.76 -39.31 -35.00
CA GLY A 58 -14.28 -38.32 -34.04
C GLY A 58 -13.53 -37.01 -34.13
N GLY A 59 -14.24 -35.87 -34.03
CA GLY A 59 -13.64 -34.54 -34.06
C GLY A 59 -12.79 -34.29 -32.81
N GLY A 60 -11.51 -33.98 -33.02
CA GLY A 60 -10.57 -33.53 -31.97
C GLY A 60 -10.28 -32.05 -32.08
N PHE A 61 -9.52 -31.55 -31.14
CA PHE A 61 -8.98 -30.18 -31.15
C PHE A 61 -7.45 -30.24 -31.21
N LEU A 62 -6.89 -29.37 -32.05
CA LEU A 62 -5.44 -29.12 -32.09
C LEU A 62 -5.23 -27.68 -31.59
N ALA A 63 -4.40 -27.54 -30.59
CA ALA A 63 -3.99 -26.22 -30.08
C ALA A 63 -2.56 -25.91 -30.55
N THR A 64 -2.37 -24.73 -31.11
CA THR A 64 -1.04 -24.17 -31.40
C THR A 64 -0.79 -23.01 -30.45
N THR A 65 0.34 -23.03 -29.74
CA THR A 65 0.70 -21.97 -28.82
C THR A 65 2.05 -21.36 -29.19
N TYR A 66 2.13 -20.01 -29.01
CA TYR A 66 3.37 -19.25 -29.14
C TYR A 66 3.78 -18.74 -27.76
N TRP A 67 5.02 -18.95 -27.44
CA TRP A 67 5.62 -18.56 -26.17
C TRP A 67 6.59 -17.42 -26.43
N VAL A 68 6.25 -16.24 -25.95
CA VAL A 68 7.08 -15.04 -26.05
C VAL A 68 7.78 -14.86 -24.73
N ASP A 69 9.10 -14.92 -24.73
CA ASP A 69 9.93 -14.67 -23.56
C ASP A 69 9.83 -13.18 -23.18
N VAL A 70 9.32 -12.91 -22.00
CA VAL A 70 9.13 -11.56 -21.44
C VAL A 70 9.86 -11.41 -20.10
N THR A 71 10.84 -12.28 -19.85
CA THR A 71 11.57 -12.33 -18.57
C THR A 71 12.18 -10.98 -18.23
N GLU A 72 12.91 -10.35 -19.16
CA GLU A 72 13.53 -9.04 -18.92
C GLU A 72 12.48 -7.96 -18.60
N LEU A 73 11.34 -7.98 -19.29
CA LEU A 73 10.26 -7.03 -19.05
C LEU A 73 9.65 -7.23 -17.67
N CYS A 74 9.38 -8.48 -17.28
CA CYS A 74 8.82 -8.80 -15.97
C CYS A 74 9.79 -8.39 -14.86
N LEU A 75 11.06 -8.76 -14.96
CA LEU A 75 12.09 -8.40 -13.98
C LEU A 75 12.25 -6.88 -13.86
N ALA A 76 12.32 -6.18 -14.98
CA ALA A 76 12.42 -4.71 -14.98
C ALA A 76 11.16 -4.05 -14.37
N ARG A 77 9.97 -4.59 -14.64
CA ARG A 77 8.72 -4.12 -14.02
C ARG A 77 8.74 -4.33 -12.51
N ASP A 78 9.13 -5.53 -12.08
CA ASP A 78 9.15 -5.88 -10.66
C ASP A 78 10.21 -5.07 -9.90
N GLU A 79 11.39 -4.86 -10.49
CA GLU A 79 12.43 -3.98 -9.96
C GLU A 79 11.93 -2.53 -9.89
N TYR A 80 11.31 -2.03 -10.95
CA TYR A 80 10.73 -0.68 -10.95
C TYR A 80 9.69 -0.50 -9.84
N GLN A 81 8.82 -1.49 -9.61
CA GLN A 81 7.83 -1.44 -8.54
C GLN A 81 8.48 -1.49 -7.16
N ALA A 82 9.47 -2.37 -6.98
CA ALA A 82 10.18 -2.54 -5.72
C ALA A 82 10.96 -1.27 -5.30
N THR A 83 11.55 -0.57 -6.28
CA THR A 83 12.40 0.62 -6.04
C THR A 83 11.63 1.94 -6.10
N ARG A 84 10.30 1.93 -6.30
CA ARG A 84 9.50 3.15 -6.28
C ARG A 84 9.65 3.86 -4.94
N PRO A 85 9.81 5.20 -4.97
CA PRO A 85 9.96 5.96 -3.73
C PRO A 85 8.65 6.02 -2.95
N VAL A 86 8.78 5.93 -1.65
CA VAL A 86 7.72 6.16 -0.66
C VAL A 86 8.19 7.26 0.28
N ALA A 87 7.32 8.21 0.59
CA ALA A 87 7.59 9.24 1.58
C ALA A 87 6.74 9.00 2.82
N ALA A 88 7.36 9.06 3.98
CA ALA A 88 6.64 9.05 5.26
C ALA A 88 7.01 10.28 6.09
N VAL A 89 6.00 10.87 6.71
CA VAL A 89 6.14 11.88 7.75
C VAL A 89 5.83 11.24 9.09
N LEU A 90 6.74 11.35 10.05
CA LEU A 90 6.54 10.87 11.40
C LEU A 90 6.41 12.10 12.31
N LEU A 91 5.42 12.09 13.17
CA LEU A 91 5.10 13.20 14.06
C LEU A 91 4.99 12.70 15.49
N ILE A 92 5.71 13.33 16.40
CA ILE A 92 5.52 13.11 17.85
C ILE A 92 4.30 13.95 18.26
N ASP A 93 3.17 13.29 18.51
CA ASP A 93 1.86 13.96 18.68
C ASP A 93 1.83 14.89 19.90
N ASN A 94 2.46 14.47 21.00
CA ASN A 94 2.44 15.15 22.29
C ASN A 94 3.79 15.79 22.67
N TYR A 95 4.57 16.22 21.67
CA TYR A 95 5.95 16.73 21.84
C TYR A 95 6.08 17.79 22.92
N GLU A 96 5.23 18.82 22.91
CA GLU A 96 5.31 19.93 23.87
C GLU A 96 4.96 19.48 25.29
N ASP A 97 3.92 18.67 25.45
CA ASP A 97 3.50 18.15 26.76
C ASP A 97 4.51 17.16 27.31
N LEU A 98 5.09 16.30 26.45
CA LEU A 98 6.11 15.31 26.79
C LEU A 98 7.37 15.96 27.38
N LEU A 99 7.76 17.12 26.84
CA LEU A 99 8.98 17.84 27.24
C LEU A 99 8.73 19.01 28.19
N LYS A 100 7.47 19.20 28.61
CA LYS A 100 7.08 20.31 29.49
C LYS A 100 7.71 20.15 30.86
N ASN A 101 8.22 21.26 31.40
CA ASN A 101 8.84 21.34 32.74
C ASN A 101 10.07 20.44 32.96
N LEU A 102 10.69 19.93 31.90
CA LEU A 102 11.91 19.13 31.95
C LEU A 102 13.14 20.03 31.81
N SER A 103 14.21 19.63 32.45
CA SER A 103 15.55 20.20 32.25
C SER A 103 16.06 19.90 30.83
N GLU A 104 17.02 20.68 30.35
CA GLU A 104 17.65 20.49 29.02
C GLU A 104 18.23 19.07 28.85
N ASN A 105 18.86 18.54 29.92
CA ASN A 105 19.42 17.19 29.88
C ASN A 105 18.34 16.11 29.75
N GLU A 106 17.24 16.23 30.49
CA GLU A 106 16.14 15.28 30.42
C GLU A 106 15.45 15.32 29.02
N ARG A 107 15.27 16.52 28.46
CA ARG A 107 14.75 16.67 27.08
C ARG A 107 15.64 15.99 26.07
N SER A 108 16.95 16.22 26.16
CA SER A 108 17.96 15.62 25.28
C SER A 108 17.94 14.10 25.39
N THR A 109 17.84 13.56 26.62
CA THR A 109 17.80 12.12 26.86
C THR A 109 16.57 11.47 26.22
N ILE A 110 15.37 12.04 26.43
CA ILE A 110 14.12 11.54 25.85
C ILE A 110 14.18 11.58 24.32
N MET A 111 14.65 12.69 23.77
CA MET A 111 14.73 12.84 22.31
C MET A 111 15.77 11.89 21.70
N ALA A 112 16.92 11.68 22.36
CA ALA A 112 17.92 10.70 21.92
C ALA A 112 17.37 9.26 21.94
N GLU A 113 16.53 8.93 22.91
CA GLU A 113 15.87 7.62 22.96
C GLU A 113 14.88 7.44 21.82
N ILE A 114 14.06 8.46 21.54
CA ILE A 114 13.14 8.46 20.39
C ILE A 114 13.91 8.33 19.07
N ASP A 115 14.93 9.17 18.88
CA ASP A 115 15.78 9.16 17.69
C ASP A 115 16.41 7.77 17.48
N SER A 116 16.97 7.17 18.54
CA SER A 116 17.57 5.84 18.48
C SER A 116 16.58 4.74 18.09
N ARG A 117 15.34 4.78 18.59
CA ARG A 117 14.31 3.80 18.24
C ARG A 117 13.85 3.96 16.79
N LEU A 118 13.69 5.19 16.32
CA LEU A 118 13.35 5.49 14.93
C LEU A 118 14.47 5.05 13.97
N GLU A 119 15.73 5.37 14.29
CA GLU A 119 16.89 4.96 13.49
C GLU A 119 17.01 3.44 13.41
N HIS A 120 16.80 2.73 14.52
CA HIS A 120 16.80 1.27 14.52
C HIS A 120 15.68 0.67 13.68
N TRP A 121 14.49 1.25 13.74
CA TRP A 121 13.32 0.79 12.96
C TRP A 121 13.52 0.91 11.45
N VAL A 122 14.22 1.95 10.98
CA VAL A 122 14.50 2.19 9.56
C VAL A 122 15.82 1.58 9.06
N ALA A 123 16.68 1.05 9.94
CA ALA A 123 18.08 0.71 9.64
C ALA A 123 18.25 -0.20 8.41
N ASP A 124 17.38 -1.22 8.25
CA ASP A 124 17.50 -2.23 7.18
C ASP A 124 16.87 -1.80 5.86
N THR A 125 16.40 -0.56 5.75
CA THR A 125 15.71 -0.10 4.54
C THR A 125 16.62 0.60 3.53
N GLY A 126 17.83 0.99 3.95
CA GLY A 126 18.68 1.87 3.16
C GLY A 126 18.07 3.27 2.92
N GLY A 127 16.91 3.55 3.51
CA GLY A 127 16.20 4.81 3.38
C GLY A 127 16.84 5.96 4.17
N MET A 128 16.36 7.15 3.89
CA MET A 128 16.83 8.38 4.53
C MET A 128 15.85 8.87 5.58
N LEU A 129 16.20 8.79 6.87
CA LEU A 129 15.46 9.42 7.96
C LEU A 129 16.11 10.76 8.33
N ARG A 130 15.33 11.85 8.36
CA ARG A 130 15.80 13.18 8.75
C ARG A 130 14.77 13.93 9.56
N ARG A 131 15.18 14.42 10.71
CA ARG A 131 14.40 15.37 11.52
C ARG A 131 14.49 16.75 10.88
N TYR A 132 13.36 17.32 10.47
CA TYR A 132 13.31 18.63 9.80
C TYR A 132 12.55 19.70 10.61
N GLN A 133 11.79 19.28 11.60
CA GLN A 133 11.18 20.14 12.61
C GLN A 133 11.39 19.54 14.01
N ARG A 134 11.01 20.26 15.06
CA ARG A 134 11.21 19.80 16.45
C ARG A 134 10.58 18.45 16.73
N GLU A 135 9.37 18.26 16.22
CA GLU A 135 8.52 17.10 16.43
C GLU A 135 8.33 16.23 15.17
N ARG A 136 8.91 16.63 14.00
CA ARG A 136 8.64 15.97 12.72
C ARG A 136 9.89 15.42 12.07
N TYR A 137 9.74 14.22 11.53
CA TYR A 137 10.76 13.53 10.74
C TYR A 137 10.22 13.24 9.35
N LEU A 138 11.11 13.32 8.37
CA LEU A 138 10.88 12.84 7.00
C LEU A 138 11.64 11.54 6.83
N PHE A 139 10.96 10.52 6.33
CA PHE A 139 11.55 9.24 5.97
C PHE A 139 11.25 8.94 4.51
N LEU A 140 12.29 8.75 3.71
CA LEU A 140 12.22 8.37 2.29
C LEU A 140 12.83 6.98 2.15
N PHE A 141 12.10 6.07 1.53
CA PHE A 141 12.52 4.68 1.36
C PHE A 141 11.85 4.07 0.12
N GLU A 142 12.25 2.84 -0.23
CA GLU A 142 11.71 2.11 -1.37
C GLU A 142 10.50 1.27 -1.00
N GLU A 143 9.54 1.13 -1.94
CA GLU A 143 8.26 0.46 -1.71
C GLU A 143 8.40 -1.00 -1.25
N GLN A 144 9.47 -1.69 -1.65
CA GLN A 144 9.74 -3.07 -1.21
C GLN A 144 9.80 -3.23 0.32
N HIS A 145 10.10 -2.17 1.06
CA HIS A 145 10.17 -2.21 2.52
C HIS A 145 8.83 -1.92 3.21
N LEU A 146 7.85 -1.38 2.46
CA LEU A 146 6.56 -0.98 3.04
C LEU A 146 5.75 -2.17 3.55
N SER A 147 5.79 -3.31 2.84
CA SER A 147 5.09 -4.54 3.25
C SER A 147 5.50 -5.00 4.63
N ARG A 148 6.80 -4.94 4.99
CA ARG A 148 7.29 -5.27 6.33
C ARG A 148 6.65 -4.40 7.41
N PHE A 149 6.55 -3.09 7.17
CA PHE A 149 5.92 -2.17 8.11
C PHE A 149 4.41 -2.42 8.26
N ILE A 150 3.75 -2.80 7.18
CA ILE A 150 2.33 -3.18 7.19
C ILE A 150 2.12 -4.48 7.98
N GLU A 151 2.93 -5.50 7.74
CA GLU A 151 2.86 -6.80 8.42
C GLU A 151 3.09 -6.67 9.94
N SER A 152 4.07 -5.84 10.35
CA SER A 152 4.31 -5.51 11.75
C SER A 152 3.29 -4.53 12.33
N LYS A 153 2.33 -4.04 11.51
CA LYS A 153 1.34 -3.02 11.90
C LYS A 153 1.97 -1.75 12.47
N PHE A 154 3.13 -1.39 11.92
CA PHE A 154 3.92 -0.25 12.41
C PHE A 154 4.25 -0.37 13.90
N ASP A 155 4.90 -1.45 14.29
CA ASP A 155 5.32 -1.79 15.66
C ASP A 155 6.14 -0.68 16.36
N ILE A 156 6.73 0.22 15.61
CA ILE A 156 7.38 1.43 16.12
C ILE A 156 6.43 2.30 16.96
N LEU A 157 5.14 2.30 16.69
CA LEU A 157 4.15 3.03 17.49
C LEU A 157 4.17 2.54 18.94
N ASP A 158 4.13 1.22 19.14
CA ASP A 158 4.23 0.62 20.46
C ASP A 158 5.62 0.83 21.09
N ALA A 159 6.68 0.78 20.29
CA ALA A 159 8.04 1.04 20.76
C ALA A 159 8.19 2.48 21.27
N ILE A 160 7.70 3.47 20.53
CA ILE A 160 7.75 4.89 20.98
C ILE A 160 6.86 5.09 22.21
N HIS A 161 5.73 4.41 22.31
CA HIS A 161 4.86 4.50 23.48
C HIS A 161 5.53 4.02 24.78
N GLN A 162 6.60 3.22 24.71
CA GLN A 162 7.41 2.82 25.86
C GLN A 162 8.37 3.90 26.35
N VAL A 163 8.58 4.97 25.59
CA VAL A 163 9.38 6.12 26.03
C VAL A 163 8.53 6.96 26.97
N VAL A 164 8.93 7.05 28.23
CA VAL A 164 8.19 7.70 29.30
C VAL A 164 9.00 8.82 29.89
N ASN A 165 8.42 9.99 30.05
CA ASN A 165 9.07 11.09 30.72
C ASN A 165 9.05 10.93 32.26
N PRO A 166 9.85 11.70 33.02
CA PRO A 166 9.86 11.65 34.49
C PRO A 166 8.52 11.88 35.18
N SER A 167 7.56 12.50 34.49
CA SER A 167 6.19 12.73 35.00
C SER A 167 5.26 11.54 34.73
N GLY A 168 5.74 10.45 34.11
CA GLY A 168 4.96 9.27 33.79
C GLY A 168 4.13 9.38 32.49
N MET A 169 4.41 10.38 31.63
CA MET A 169 3.75 10.55 30.35
C MET A 169 4.48 9.77 29.25
N ASN A 170 3.75 8.94 28.51
CA ASN A 170 4.27 8.19 27.38
C ASN A 170 4.37 9.10 26.13
N ALA A 171 5.41 8.88 25.32
CA ALA A 171 5.48 9.48 23.99
C ALA A 171 4.41 8.87 23.06
N SER A 172 3.90 9.66 22.14
CA SER A 172 2.91 9.23 21.13
C SER A 172 3.39 9.65 19.76
N LEU A 173 3.25 8.74 18.79
CA LEU A 173 3.72 8.91 17.41
C LEU A 173 2.59 8.71 16.43
N SER A 174 2.47 9.61 15.46
CA SER A 174 1.65 9.40 14.26
C SER A 174 2.55 9.29 13.04
N ILE A 175 2.17 8.41 12.10
CA ILE A 175 2.90 8.17 10.86
C ILE A 175 1.97 8.40 9.68
N GLY A 176 2.34 9.29 8.77
CA GLY A 176 1.66 9.48 7.50
C GLY A 176 2.55 9.00 6.36
N VAL A 177 2.05 8.08 5.55
CA VAL A 177 2.77 7.52 4.40
C VAL A 177 2.09 7.92 3.12
N GLY A 178 2.87 8.40 2.15
CA GLY A 178 2.46 8.69 0.78
C GLY A 178 3.14 7.75 -0.20
N LYS A 179 2.37 7.06 -1.03
CA LYS A 179 2.86 6.18 -2.08
C LYS A 179 2.11 6.39 -3.40
N ASP A 180 2.63 5.84 -4.49
CA ASP A 180 2.03 5.92 -5.83
C ASP A 180 1.88 7.35 -6.39
N GLY A 181 2.62 8.33 -5.86
CA GLY A 181 2.65 9.69 -6.40
C GLY A 181 3.49 9.80 -7.66
N ASP A 182 3.16 10.75 -8.53
CA ASP A 182 3.90 11.02 -9.77
C ASP A 182 5.16 11.87 -9.54
N SER A 183 5.32 12.40 -8.33
CA SER A 183 6.48 13.20 -7.92
C SER A 183 6.75 13.09 -6.42
N TYR A 184 7.99 13.40 -6.01
CA TYR A 184 8.34 13.48 -4.59
C TYR A 184 7.50 14.51 -3.82
N LYS A 185 7.08 15.59 -4.48
CA LYS A 185 6.18 16.58 -3.90
C LYS A 185 4.83 15.97 -3.58
N GLU A 186 4.24 15.27 -4.54
CA GLU A 186 2.94 14.61 -4.36
C GLU A 186 3.00 13.53 -3.28
N LEU A 187 4.08 12.73 -3.24
CA LEU A 187 4.30 11.76 -2.17
C LEU A 187 4.33 12.43 -0.78
N LEU A 188 5.00 13.57 -0.67
CA LEU A 188 5.05 14.33 0.58
C LEU A 188 3.69 14.95 0.93
N ASP A 189 2.96 15.45 -0.07
CA ASP A 189 1.59 15.97 0.13
C ASP A 189 0.65 14.86 0.62
N PHE A 190 0.76 13.65 0.06
CA PHE A 190 0.03 12.47 0.53
C PHE A 190 0.42 12.09 1.97
N ALA A 191 1.70 12.09 2.29
CA ALA A 191 2.18 11.79 3.64
C ALA A 191 1.67 12.83 4.66
N ASN A 192 1.70 14.12 4.34
CA ASN A 192 1.17 15.17 5.22
C ASN A 192 -0.34 15.04 5.43
N LEU A 193 -1.10 14.77 4.36
CA LEU A 193 -2.54 14.56 4.48
C LEU A 193 -2.85 13.31 5.32
N SER A 194 -2.00 12.27 5.24
CA SER A 194 -2.11 11.07 6.08
C SER A 194 -1.85 11.39 7.56
N ILE A 195 -0.91 12.29 7.88
CA ILE A 195 -0.71 12.81 9.24
C ILE A 195 -1.96 13.54 9.73
N ASP A 196 -2.52 14.43 8.91
CA ASP A 196 -3.74 15.16 9.28
C ASP A 196 -4.90 14.20 9.56
N MET A 197 -5.01 13.14 8.77
CA MET A 197 -5.98 12.05 8.99
C MET A 197 -5.71 11.29 10.28
N ALA A 198 -4.46 10.95 10.59
CA ALA A 198 -4.08 10.29 11.84
C ALA A 198 -4.46 11.15 13.04
N LEU A 199 -4.09 12.43 13.03
CA LEU A 199 -4.41 13.38 14.12
C LEU A 199 -5.92 13.61 14.27
N SER A 200 -6.66 13.65 13.17
CA SER A 200 -8.11 13.79 13.21
C SER A 200 -8.81 12.66 13.94
N ARG A 201 -8.18 11.47 14.00
CA ARG A 201 -8.67 10.27 14.68
C ARG A 201 -8.12 10.09 16.09
N GLY A 202 -7.32 11.04 16.56
CA GLY A 202 -6.75 11.04 17.91
C GLY A 202 -5.26 10.77 17.99
N GLY A 203 -4.57 10.61 16.85
CA GLY A 203 -3.13 10.28 16.80
C GLY A 203 -2.83 8.81 17.10
N ASP A 204 -1.57 8.51 17.43
CA ASP A 204 -1.07 7.19 17.82
C ASP A 204 -1.38 6.09 16.78
N GLN A 205 -1.21 6.40 15.50
CA GLN A 205 -1.53 5.50 14.39
C GLN A 205 -0.72 5.82 13.14
N ALA A 206 -0.64 4.83 12.25
CA ALA A 206 -0.10 5.01 10.91
C ALA A 206 -1.24 5.05 9.88
N VAL A 207 -1.12 5.97 8.93
CA VAL A 207 -2.06 6.12 7.81
C VAL A 207 -1.26 6.11 6.52
N ILE A 208 -1.65 5.26 5.59
CA ILE A 208 -1.07 5.20 4.24
C ILE A 208 -2.07 5.80 3.26
N ARG A 209 -1.60 6.68 2.40
CA ARG A 209 -2.36 7.20 1.27
C ARG A 209 -1.67 6.83 -0.05
N ASN A 210 -2.45 6.32 -0.97
CA ASN A 210 -2.14 6.31 -2.39
C ASN A 210 -3.08 7.27 -3.15
N LYS A 211 -3.04 7.27 -4.48
CA LYS A 211 -3.93 8.13 -5.31
C LYS A 211 -5.42 7.94 -5.03
N PHE A 212 -5.84 6.77 -4.54
CA PHE A 212 -7.25 6.37 -4.51
C PHE A 212 -7.81 6.13 -3.11
N THR A 213 -6.97 5.71 -2.16
CA THR A 213 -7.46 5.19 -0.87
C THR A 213 -6.60 5.63 0.30
N PHE A 214 -7.18 5.54 1.50
CA PHE A 214 -6.48 5.58 2.77
C PHE A 214 -6.56 4.23 3.47
N GLU A 215 -5.46 3.81 4.05
CA GLU A 215 -5.36 2.61 4.89
C GLU A 215 -4.88 3.03 6.28
N PHE A 216 -5.41 2.39 7.33
CA PHE A 216 -5.17 2.76 8.72
C PHE A 216 -4.61 1.59 9.50
N TYR A 217 -3.55 1.83 10.27
CA TYR A 217 -2.85 0.84 11.07
C TYR A 217 -2.60 1.38 12.48
N GLY A 218 -2.70 0.52 13.50
CA GLY A 218 -2.60 0.94 14.90
C GLY A 218 -3.84 1.70 15.35
N GLY A 219 -3.67 2.59 16.30
CA GLY A 219 -4.75 3.38 16.88
C GLY A 219 -5.42 2.65 18.04
N ARG A 220 -4.97 2.91 19.26
CA ARG A 220 -5.73 2.58 20.47
C ARG A 220 -6.85 3.60 20.57
N SER A 221 -8.05 3.24 20.10
CA SER A 221 -9.25 4.06 20.26
C SER A 221 -9.53 4.29 21.76
N LYS A 222 -8.91 5.32 22.31
CA LYS A 222 -9.46 5.97 23.51
C LYS A 222 -10.46 6.98 23.01
N GLU A 223 -11.72 6.63 23.12
CA GLU A 223 -12.83 7.58 23.07
C GLU A 223 -12.55 8.72 24.05
N THR A 224 -11.96 9.77 23.54
CA THR A 224 -12.06 11.07 24.16
C THR A 224 -12.52 12.02 23.07
N GLU A 225 -13.85 12.11 22.99
CA GLU A 225 -14.56 13.05 22.12
C GLU A 225 -14.16 14.49 22.43
N LYS A 226 -13.07 14.96 21.84
CA LYS A 226 -12.96 16.38 21.56
C LYS A 226 -13.32 16.60 20.10
N ARG A 227 -14.62 16.76 19.86
CA ARG A 227 -15.16 17.29 18.62
C ARG A 227 -14.59 18.70 18.42
N THR A 228 -13.44 18.81 17.78
CA THR A 228 -12.90 20.10 17.38
C THR A 228 -13.30 20.39 15.94
N LYS A 229 -13.68 21.66 15.66
CA LYS A 229 -13.95 22.16 14.29
C LYS A 229 -12.84 21.84 13.29
N VAL A 230 -11.62 21.62 13.76
CA VAL A 230 -10.45 21.20 12.98
C VAL A 230 -10.64 19.80 12.40
N LYS A 231 -11.15 18.84 13.18
CA LYS A 231 -11.39 17.46 12.74
C LYS A 231 -12.36 17.40 11.55
N SER A 232 -13.47 18.13 11.65
CA SER A 232 -14.46 18.20 10.56
C SER A 232 -13.88 18.82 9.29
N ARG A 233 -13.00 19.81 9.42
CA ARG A 233 -12.38 20.51 8.30
C ARG A 233 -11.34 19.63 7.55
N VAL A 234 -10.54 18.90 8.30
CA VAL A 234 -9.56 17.95 7.72
C VAL A 234 -10.28 16.82 6.98
N MET A 235 -11.33 16.25 7.58
CA MET A 235 -12.15 15.22 6.92
C MET A 235 -12.82 15.75 5.66
N ALA A 236 -13.36 16.98 5.70
CA ALA A 236 -13.99 17.61 4.54
C ALA A 236 -12.98 17.85 3.41
N ASN A 237 -11.77 18.33 3.72
CA ASN A 237 -10.72 18.54 2.73
C ASN A 237 -10.27 17.20 2.09
N ALA A 238 -10.08 16.16 2.91
CA ALA A 238 -9.72 14.83 2.42
C ALA A 238 -10.80 14.25 1.48
N LEU A 239 -12.08 14.38 1.88
CA LEU A 239 -13.21 13.96 1.05
C LEU A 239 -13.27 14.75 -0.26
N SER A 240 -13.11 16.08 -0.19
CA SER A 240 -13.09 16.96 -1.36
C SER A 240 -12.00 16.57 -2.35
N SER A 241 -10.78 16.29 -1.86
CA SER A 241 -9.68 15.82 -2.72
C SER A 241 -10.02 14.49 -3.40
N LEU A 242 -10.52 13.51 -2.63
CA LEU A 242 -10.90 12.20 -3.18
C LEU A 242 -12.00 12.31 -4.25
N VAL A 243 -12.99 13.17 -4.03
CA VAL A 243 -14.07 13.43 -4.99
C VAL A 243 -13.52 14.06 -6.26
N SER A 244 -12.66 15.08 -6.12
CA SER A 244 -12.07 15.79 -7.26
C SER A 244 -11.17 14.91 -8.13
N ASP A 245 -10.47 13.95 -7.51
CA ASP A 245 -9.55 13.03 -8.20
C ASP A 245 -10.29 11.81 -8.81
N SER A 246 -11.59 11.66 -8.55
CA SER A 246 -12.38 10.50 -8.97
C SER A 246 -13.18 10.79 -10.24
N SER A 247 -13.17 9.87 -11.21
CA SER A 247 -14.01 9.94 -12.41
C SER A 247 -15.48 9.60 -12.14
N GLN A 248 -15.75 8.83 -11.09
CA GLN A 248 -17.09 8.45 -10.63
C GLN A 248 -17.12 8.30 -9.11
N VAL A 249 -18.19 8.75 -8.49
CA VAL A 249 -18.44 8.62 -7.05
C VAL A 249 -19.75 7.87 -6.83
N PHE A 250 -19.67 6.73 -6.14
CA PHE A 250 -20.85 5.96 -5.74
C PHE A 250 -21.19 6.26 -4.28
N ILE A 251 -22.42 6.72 -4.06
CA ILE A 251 -22.92 7.06 -2.71
C ILE A 251 -23.98 6.02 -2.34
N MET A 252 -23.72 5.27 -1.27
CA MET A 252 -24.61 4.21 -0.79
C MET A 252 -24.87 4.37 0.70
N GLY A 253 -26.12 4.26 1.10
CA GLY A 253 -26.52 4.13 2.50
C GLY A 253 -26.44 2.67 2.99
N HIS A 254 -26.62 2.47 4.29
CA HIS A 254 -26.74 1.11 4.84
C HIS A 254 -28.06 0.43 4.40
N ARG A 255 -28.13 -0.91 4.52
CA ARG A 255 -29.23 -1.73 3.98
C ARG A 255 -30.64 -1.34 4.49
N GLN A 256 -30.73 -0.78 5.68
CA GLN A 256 -31.97 -0.28 6.28
C GLN A 256 -31.86 1.25 6.44
N ALA A 257 -31.67 1.96 5.31
CA ALA A 257 -31.46 3.39 5.32
C ALA A 257 -32.60 4.13 6.04
N ASP A 258 -32.21 4.91 7.05
CA ASP A 258 -33.09 5.84 7.76
C ASP A 258 -33.01 7.25 7.13
N ASN A 259 -33.79 8.18 7.67
CA ASN A 259 -33.82 9.56 7.16
C ASN A 259 -32.44 10.25 7.25
N ASP A 260 -31.63 9.89 8.24
CA ASP A 260 -30.30 10.46 8.43
C ASP A 260 -29.35 9.95 7.34
N ALA A 261 -29.40 8.64 6.98
CA ALA A 261 -28.63 8.07 5.90
C ALA A 261 -29.01 8.67 4.54
N VAL A 262 -30.31 8.90 4.29
CA VAL A 262 -30.78 9.54 3.05
C VAL A 262 -30.36 11.00 2.98
N GLY A 263 -30.47 11.75 4.09
CA GLY A 263 -30.05 13.14 4.18
C GLY A 263 -28.55 13.32 3.97
N ALA A 264 -27.73 12.44 4.60
CA ALA A 264 -26.28 12.45 4.43
C ALA A 264 -25.88 12.12 2.97
N ALA A 265 -26.50 11.10 2.36
CA ALA A 265 -26.26 10.73 0.96
C ALA A 265 -26.61 11.86 -0.01
N ALA A 266 -27.71 12.55 0.21
CA ALA A 266 -28.14 13.71 -0.59
C ALA A 266 -27.14 14.88 -0.45
N GLY A 267 -26.65 15.15 0.77
CA GLY A 267 -25.64 16.17 1.03
C GLY A 267 -24.31 15.88 0.32
N VAL A 268 -23.81 14.64 0.38
CA VAL A 268 -22.58 14.24 -0.32
C VAL A 268 -22.79 14.29 -1.84
N CYS A 269 -23.96 13.88 -2.34
CA CYS A 269 -24.29 13.97 -3.78
C CYS A 269 -24.27 15.44 -4.28
N ALA A 270 -24.75 16.38 -3.48
CA ALA A 270 -24.71 17.80 -3.81
C ALA A 270 -23.26 18.35 -3.82
N LEU A 271 -22.38 17.81 -2.97
CA LEU A 271 -20.96 18.18 -2.93
C LEU A 271 -20.19 17.68 -4.16
N CYS A 272 -20.59 16.54 -4.74
CA CYS A 272 -19.92 15.90 -5.88
C CYS A 272 -20.36 16.46 -7.26
N ARG A 273 -21.31 17.39 -7.30
CA ARG A 273 -21.80 18.10 -8.50
C ARG A 273 -21.05 19.40 -8.72
#